data_c7a330375885e90df7f54c74329ccdaf
#
_entry.id   c7a330375885e90df7f54c74329ccdaf
#
_cell.length_a   1.000
_cell.length_b   1.000
_cell.length_c   1.000
_cell.angle_alpha   90.00
_cell.angle_beta   90.00
_cell.angle_gamma   90.00
#
_symmetry.space_group_name_H-M   'P 1'
#
loop_
_entity.id
_entity.type
_entity.pdbx_description
1 polymer ?
#
loop_
_entity_poly.entity_id
_entity_poly.type
_entity_poly.pdbx_seq_one_letter_code
_entity_poly.pdbx_strand_id
1 'polypeptide(L)'
;YGQKHRVELERAQQLIDYINDNPTRVFNIRENMEGYSELYPEVNYRQIKLDGLADLLDSALVEGGDDVPEGHYENENMKETVVPNRNKIFASITQAVALSVANRTGETCDIALGIHAGDHAVYPDCRQEFRDADDTAFREGNWDAHMVGYFTPYLAIDKFGILQDGEKLVDQLGL
;
A
#
# COMPACT_ATOMS: atom_id res chain seq x y z
N TYR A 1 9.18 -7.22 8.10
CA TYR A 1 10.16 -8.27 7.84
C TYR A 1 11.46 -7.65 7.30
N GLY A 2 12.60 -8.35 7.33
CA GLY A 2 13.91 -7.84 6.94
C GLY A 2 14.03 -7.53 5.44
N GLN A 3 13.55 -6.36 5.00
CA GLN A 3 13.74 -5.91 3.61
C GLN A 3 15.01 -5.08 3.46
N LYS A 4 15.68 -5.19 2.30
CA LYS A 4 16.93 -4.47 2.01
C LYS A 4 16.75 -2.94 1.92
N HIS A 5 15.62 -2.48 1.38
CA HIS A 5 15.37 -1.06 1.09
C HIS A 5 14.72 -0.32 2.27
N ARG A 6 15.49 -0.05 3.32
CA ARG A 6 15.00 0.67 4.52
C ARG A 6 14.66 2.14 4.27
N VAL A 7 15.24 2.74 3.24
CA VAL A 7 14.98 4.14 2.87
C VAL A 7 13.50 4.44 2.61
N GLU A 8 12.73 3.44 2.15
CA GLU A 8 11.29 3.58 1.94
C GLU A 8 10.54 3.93 3.23
N LEU A 9 10.93 3.34 4.36
CA LEU A 9 10.33 3.62 5.68
C LEU A 9 10.64 5.05 6.15
N GLU A 10 11.87 5.50 5.91
CA GLU A 10 12.29 6.87 6.25
C GLU A 10 11.54 7.90 5.41
N ARG A 11 11.36 7.65 4.10
CA ARG A 11 10.62 8.52 3.20
C ARG A 11 9.11 8.56 3.53
N ALA A 12 8.53 7.41 3.87
CA ALA A 12 7.15 7.35 4.32
C ALA A 12 6.93 8.18 5.59
N GLN A 13 7.83 8.07 6.57
CA GLN A 13 7.76 8.89 7.79
C GLN A 13 7.89 10.39 7.48
N GLN A 14 8.86 10.78 6.66
CA GLN A 14 9.06 12.19 6.26
C GLN A 14 7.81 12.78 5.59
N LEU A 15 7.16 12.00 4.71
CA LEU A 15 5.92 12.43 4.06
C LEU A 15 4.78 12.60 5.05
N ILE A 16 4.63 11.68 5.99
CA ILE A 16 3.60 11.75 7.03
C ILE A 16 3.81 12.94 7.94
N ASP A 17 5.05 13.16 8.40
CA ASP A 17 5.41 14.32 9.21
C ASP A 17 5.08 15.62 8.47
N TYR A 18 5.44 15.69 7.17
CA TYR A 18 5.10 16.84 6.33
C TYR A 18 3.58 17.07 6.24
N ILE A 19 2.79 16.03 6.03
CA ILE A 19 1.32 16.12 5.95
C ILE A 19 0.76 16.64 7.27
N ASN A 20 1.23 16.12 8.38
CA ASN A 20 0.75 16.50 9.71
C ASN A 20 1.15 17.94 10.09
N ASP A 21 2.35 18.37 9.68
CA ASP A 21 2.85 19.73 9.92
C ASP A 21 2.20 20.79 9.01
N ASN A 22 1.59 20.37 7.89
CA ASN A 22 0.98 21.26 6.91
C ASN A 22 -0.50 20.94 6.61
N PRO A 23 -1.36 20.81 7.62
CA PRO A 23 -2.74 20.34 7.46
C PRO A 23 -3.55 21.22 6.51
N THR A 24 -3.35 22.53 6.53
CA THR A 24 -4.09 23.50 5.70
C THR A 24 -3.79 23.33 4.20
N ARG A 25 -2.54 23.00 3.83
CA ARG A 25 -2.18 22.77 2.42
C ARG A 25 -2.82 21.50 1.87
N VAL A 26 -2.81 20.45 2.66
CA VAL A 26 -3.45 19.16 2.32
C VAL A 26 -4.97 19.32 2.26
N PHE A 27 -5.55 20.20 3.09
CA PHE A 27 -6.96 20.56 3.10
C PHE A 27 -7.44 21.14 1.77
N ASN A 28 -6.75 22.17 1.27
CA ASN A 28 -7.15 22.87 0.05
C ASN A 28 -7.21 21.96 -1.19
N ILE A 29 -6.44 20.88 -1.21
CA ILE A 29 -6.51 19.88 -2.29
C ILE A 29 -7.79 19.05 -2.18
N ARG A 30 -8.24 18.76 -0.98
CA ARG A 30 -9.41 17.91 -0.72
C ARG A 30 -10.75 18.67 -0.78
N GLU A 31 -10.79 19.97 -0.51
CA GLU A 31 -12.00 20.77 -0.70
C GLU A 31 -12.54 20.75 -2.12
N ASN A 32 -11.67 20.46 -3.11
CA ASN A 32 -12.07 20.22 -4.48
C ASN A 32 -12.60 18.79 -4.74
N MET A 33 -12.59 17.92 -3.74
CA MET A 33 -13.18 16.57 -3.77
C MET A 33 -14.50 16.63 -2.99
N GLU A 34 -15.64 16.64 -3.70
CA GLU A 34 -16.98 16.69 -3.10
C GLU A 34 -17.15 15.62 -2.00
N GLY A 35 -17.44 16.05 -0.79
CA GLY A 35 -17.90 15.18 0.30
C GLY A 35 -17.04 15.10 1.55
N TYR A 36 -15.96 15.86 1.68
CA TYR A 36 -15.14 15.85 2.91
C TYR A 36 -15.28 17.15 3.70
N SER A 37 -15.93 17.09 4.86
CA SER A 37 -16.01 18.20 5.82
C SER A 37 -15.18 17.96 7.09
N GLU A 38 -14.45 18.95 7.44
CA GLU A 38 -14.18 19.56 8.74
C GLU A 38 -13.16 19.03 9.73
N LEU A 39 -12.62 17.85 9.71
CA LEU A 39 -11.52 17.51 10.66
C LEU A 39 -10.59 16.49 10.03
N TYR A 40 -9.36 16.94 9.73
CA TYR A 40 -8.30 15.99 9.34
C TYR A 40 -7.74 15.36 10.59
N PRO A 41 -8.02 14.07 10.85
CA PRO A 41 -7.28 13.37 11.85
C PRO A 41 -5.81 13.33 11.42
N GLU A 42 -4.92 13.52 12.36
CA GLU A 42 -3.49 13.29 12.22
C GLU A 42 -3.24 11.94 11.55
N VAL A 43 -2.38 11.92 10.52
CA VAL A 43 -1.97 10.67 9.88
C VAL A 43 -1.06 9.90 10.82
N ASN A 44 -1.55 8.77 11.32
CA ASN A 44 -0.81 7.94 12.25
C ASN A 44 0.10 6.95 11.51
N TYR A 45 1.40 7.01 11.78
CA TYR A 45 2.36 6.03 11.31
C TYR A 45 2.48 4.85 12.29
N ARG A 46 2.39 3.64 11.75
CA ARG A 46 2.58 2.41 12.53
C ARG A 46 3.49 1.46 11.78
N GLN A 47 4.59 1.07 12.40
CA GLN A 47 5.49 0.05 11.89
C GLN A 47 5.23 -1.26 12.62
N ILE A 48 4.92 -2.32 11.86
CA ILE A 48 4.75 -3.67 12.38
C ILE A 48 5.99 -4.49 12.03
N LYS A 49 6.60 -5.09 13.03
CA LYS A 49 7.74 -6.00 12.85
C LYS A 49 7.22 -7.44 12.71
N LEU A 50 7.63 -8.10 11.67
CA LEU A 50 7.37 -9.53 11.43
C LEU A 50 8.68 -10.29 11.63
N ASP A 51 9.13 -10.34 12.89
CA ASP A 51 10.40 -10.96 13.24
C ASP A 51 10.41 -12.46 12.87
N GLY A 52 11.52 -12.94 12.32
CA GLY A 52 11.70 -14.31 11.87
C GLY A 52 11.02 -14.67 10.55
N LEU A 53 10.14 -13.84 9.99
CA LEU A 53 9.52 -14.15 8.70
C LEU A 53 10.54 -14.10 7.57
N ALA A 54 11.49 -13.15 7.60
CA ALA A 54 12.54 -13.04 6.59
C ALA A 54 13.40 -14.28 6.49
N ASP A 55 13.71 -14.91 7.61
CA ASP A 55 14.54 -16.12 7.68
C ASP A 55 13.89 -17.34 7.00
N LEU A 56 12.59 -17.27 6.74
CA LEU A 56 11.81 -18.35 6.12
C LEU A 56 11.46 -18.06 4.65
N LEU A 57 11.82 -16.89 4.14
CA LEU A 57 11.47 -16.46 2.78
C LEU A 57 12.71 -16.41 1.90
N ASP A 58 12.59 -16.99 0.72
CA ASP A 58 13.62 -16.97 -0.32
C ASP A 58 13.26 -15.90 -1.37
N SER A 59 14.03 -14.81 -1.39
CA SER A 59 13.89 -13.74 -2.36
C SER A 59 15.09 -12.80 -2.34
N ALA A 60 15.47 -12.27 -3.49
CA ALA A 60 16.53 -11.26 -3.60
C ALA A 60 16.22 -9.94 -2.85
N LEU A 61 14.96 -9.66 -2.52
CA LEU A 61 14.56 -8.47 -1.76
C LEU A 61 14.60 -8.65 -0.24
N VAL A 62 14.84 -9.84 0.25
CA VAL A 62 14.94 -10.13 1.70
C VAL A 62 16.38 -9.98 2.17
N GLU A 63 16.58 -9.51 3.39
CA GLU A 63 17.91 -9.37 4.01
C GLU A 63 18.58 -10.77 4.09
N GLY A 64 19.78 -10.90 3.53
CA GLY A 64 20.48 -12.19 3.38
C GLY A 64 20.18 -12.92 2.07
N GLY A 65 19.24 -12.47 1.24
CA GLY A 65 19.01 -13.01 -0.11
C GLY A 65 20.09 -12.58 -1.11
N ASP A 66 20.06 -13.18 -2.30
CA ASP A 66 20.97 -12.91 -3.40
C ASP A 66 20.93 -11.44 -3.86
N ASP A 67 21.86 -11.05 -4.72
CA ASP A 67 21.87 -9.72 -5.31
C ASP A 67 20.60 -9.48 -6.15
N VAL A 68 20.05 -8.26 -6.05
CA VAL A 68 18.87 -7.88 -6.84
C VAL A 68 19.25 -7.88 -8.31
N PRO A 69 18.57 -8.69 -9.17
CA PRO A 69 18.91 -8.77 -10.58
C PRO A 69 18.72 -7.43 -11.30
N GLU A 70 19.61 -7.13 -12.22
CA GLU A 70 19.51 -5.98 -13.12
C GLU A 70 18.80 -6.36 -14.42
N GLY A 71 18.03 -5.44 -14.99
CA GLY A 71 17.39 -5.63 -16.28
C GLY A 71 15.99 -5.04 -16.38
N HIS A 72 15.31 -5.36 -17.48
CA HIS A 72 13.94 -4.93 -17.70
C HIS A 72 12.98 -5.72 -16.81
N TYR A 73 11.97 -5.06 -16.30
CA TYR A 73 11.02 -5.59 -15.31
C TYR A 73 10.27 -6.86 -15.75
N GLU A 74 10.15 -7.07 -17.07
CA GLU A 74 9.49 -8.25 -17.66
C GLU A 74 10.42 -9.45 -17.86
N ASN A 75 11.70 -9.34 -17.52
CA ASN A 75 12.65 -10.43 -17.67
C ASN A 75 12.38 -11.55 -16.65
N GLU A 76 12.67 -12.80 -17.03
CA GLU A 76 12.44 -13.96 -16.16
C GLU A 76 13.24 -13.91 -14.84
N ASN A 77 14.42 -13.31 -14.87
CA ASN A 77 15.26 -13.13 -13.68
C ASN A 77 14.61 -12.23 -12.63
N MET A 78 13.65 -11.38 -13.00
CA MET A 78 12.92 -10.55 -12.06
C MET A 78 12.00 -11.36 -11.13
N LYS A 79 11.71 -12.62 -11.45
CA LYS A 79 11.00 -13.53 -10.55
C LYS A 79 11.74 -13.79 -9.24
N GLU A 80 13.06 -13.65 -9.22
CA GLU A 80 13.89 -13.75 -8.01
C GLU A 80 13.60 -12.62 -7.00
N THR A 81 12.99 -11.52 -7.45
CA THR A 81 12.53 -10.44 -6.56
C THR A 81 11.18 -10.72 -5.92
N VAL A 82 10.48 -11.77 -6.32
CA VAL A 82 9.19 -12.11 -5.74
C VAL A 82 9.40 -12.63 -4.31
N VAL A 83 8.84 -11.91 -3.34
CA VAL A 83 8.73 -12.39 -1.97
C VAL A 83 7.43 -13.19 -1.87
N PRO A 84 7.51 -14.51 -1.64
CA PRO A 84 6.33 -15.37 -1.68
C PRO A 84 5.20 -14.86 -0.80
N ASN A 85 4.00 -14.72 -1.38
CA ASN A 85 2.77 -14.34 -0.67
C ASN A 85 2.81 -12.99 0.06
N ARG A 86 3.75 -12.09 -0.26
CA ARG A 86 3.97 -10.82 0.45
C ARG A 86 2.72 -9.96 0.51
N ASN A 87 2.08 -9.70 -0.63
CA ASN A 87 0.91 -8.83 -0.69
C ASN A 87 -0.29 -9.44 0.05
N LYS A 88 -0.43 -10.77 0.04
CA LYS A 88 -1.45 -11.45 0.84
C LYS A 88 -1.20 -11.31 2.34
N ILE A 89 0.05 -11.43 2.80
CA ILE A 89 0.41 -11.24 4.21
C ILE A 89 0.08 -9.80 4.64
N PHE A 90 0.46 -8.81 3.85
CA PHE A 90 0.18 -7.41 4.14
C PHE A 90 -1.33 -7.11 4.11
N ALA A 91 -2.04 -7.63 3.09
CA ALA A 91 -3.48 -7.50 3.01
C ALA A 91 -4.17 -8.10 4.23
N SER A 92 -3.79 -9.31 4.66
CA SER A 92 -4.39 -9.96 5.83
C SER A 92 -4.20 -9.18 7.13
N ILE A 93 -3.01 -8.60 7.35
CA ILE A 93 -2.74 -7.75 8.51
C ILE A 93 -3.60 -6.47 8.44
N THR A 94 -3.63 -5.84 7.27
CA THR A 94 -4.36 -4.59 7.06
C THR A 94 -5.88 -4.81 7.17
N GLN A 95 -6.40 -5.91 6.62
CA GLN A 95 -7.79 -6.34 6.78
C GLN A 95 -8.18 -6.48 8.27
N ALA A 96 -7.33 -7.16 9.07
CA ALA A 96 -7.57 -7.33 10.50
C ALA A 96 -7.60 -5.98 11.24
N VAL A 97 -6.70 -5.06 10.89
CA VAL A 97 -6.65 -3.71 11.47
C VAL A 97 -7.89 -2.91 11.05
N ALA A 98 -8.21 -2.88 9.75
CA ALA A 98 -9.35 -2.14 9.22
C ALA A 98 -10.67 -2.61 9.82
N LEU A 99 -10.90 -3.93 9.91
CA LEU A 99 -12.10 -4.49 10.53
C LEU A 99 -12.18 -4.17 12.03
N SER A 100 -11.03 -4.20 12.73
CA SER A 100 -10.97 -3.82 14.13
C SER A 100 -11.29 -2.34 14.36
N VAL A 101 -10.87 -1.47 13.44
CA VAL A 101 -11.21 -0.04 13.47
C VAL A 101 -12.71 0.13 13.20
N ALA A 102 -13.23 -0.46 12.12
CA ALA A 102 -14.62 -0.38 11.73
C ALA A 102 -15.56 -0.85 12.87
N ASN A 103 -15.28 -1.99 13.48
CA ASN A 103 -16.05 -2.52 14.59
C ASN A 103 -16.02 -1.63 15.84
N ARG A 104 -14.91 -0.93 16.08
CA ARG A 104 -14.77 -0.03 17.24
C ARG A 104 -15.49 1.31 17.04
N THR A 105 -15.44 1.85 15.81
CA THR A 105 -16.00 3.16 15.49
C THR A 105 -17.45 3.11 15.03
N GLY A 106 -17.90 1.97 14.49
CA GLY A 106 -19.17 1.83 13.81
C GLY A 106 -19.18 2.43 12.39
N GLU A 107 -18.03 2.81 11.86
CA GLU A 107 -17.86 3.43 10.54
C GLU A 107 -17.15 2.47 9.57
N THR A 108 -17.37 2.65 8.28
CA THR A 108 -16.63 1.89 7.26
C THR A 108 -15.16 2.30 7.23
N CYS A 109 -14.28 1.37 6.84
CA CYS A 109 -12.85 1.59 6.76
C CYS A 109 -12.32 1.09 5.42
N ASP A 110 -11.65 1.96 4.65
CA ASP A 110 -11.04 1.58 3.38
C ASP A 110 -9.54 1.27 3.54
N ILE A 111 -9.10 0.22 2.87
CA ILE A 111 -7.70 -0.15 2.74
C ILE A 111 -7.15 0.44 1.43
N ALA A 112 -6.23 1.39 1.52
CA ALA A 112 -5.55 1.93 0.36
C ALA A 112 -4.35 1.04 -0.03
N LEU A 113 -4.26 0.66 -1.30
CA LEU A 113 -3.17 -0.13 -1.85
C LEU A 113 -2.51 0.60 -3.02
N GLY A 114 -1.18 0.73 -2.97
CA GLY A 114 -0.36 1.35 -4.01
C GLY A 114 0.04 0.39 -5.15
N ILE A 115 -0.74 -0.65 -5.42
CA ILE A 115 -0.52 -1.56 -6.55
C ILE A 115 -0.82 -0.88 -7.88
N HIS A 116 -0.08 -1.22 -8.93
CA HIS A 116 -0.21 -0.57 -10.23
C HIS A 116 -0.02 -1.55 -11.41
N ALA A 117 -0.47 -1.14 -12.60
CA ALA A 117 -0.48 -1.99 -13.79
C ALA A 117 0.91 -2.51 -14.21
N GLY A 118 1.97 -1.73 -13.97
CA GLY A 118 3.34 -2.13 -14.32
C GLY A 118 3.86 -3.36 -13.57
N ASP A 119 3.24 -3.71 -12.44
CA ASP A 119 3.63 -4.87 -11.64
C ASP A 119 2.95 -6.17 -12.08
N HIS A 120 1.89 -6.11 -12.88
CA HIS A 120 1.05 -7.26 -13.21
C HIS A 120 1.75 -8.40 -13.94
N ALA A 121 2.84 -8.11 -14.68
CA ALA A 121 3.60 -9.11 -15.40
C ALA A 121 4.43 -10.00 -14.47
N VAL A 122 5.01 -9.42 -13.41
CA VAL A 122 5.92 -10.08 -12.48
C VAL A 122 5.21 -10.57 -11.21
N TYR A 123 4.26 -9.76 -10.70
CA TYR A 123 3.59 -10.02 -9.44
C TYR A 123 2.10 -10.32 -9.65
N PRO A 124 1.72 -11.61 -9.75
CA PRO A 124 0.30 -11.99 -9.92
C PRO A 124 -0.61 -11.45 -8.82
N ASP A 125 -0.09 -11.26 -7.61
CA ASP A 125 -0.78 -10.74 -6.45
C ASP A 125 -0.99 -9.20 -6.46
N CYS A 126 -0.58 -8.53 -7.57
CA CYS A 126 -0.92 -7.14 -7.86
C CYS A 126 -2.12 -7.00 -8.83
N ARG A 127 -2.69 -8.09 -9.33
CA ARG A 127 -3.77 -8.08 -10.32
C ARG A 127 -5.16 -7.96 -9.69
N GLN A 128 -6.13 -7.48 -10.48
CA GLN A 128 -7.53 -7.37 -10.05
C GLN A 128 -8.11 -8.71 -9.61
N GLU A 129 -7.84 -9.78 -10.36
CA GLU A 129 -8.36 -11.12 -10.08
C GLU A 129 -7.91 -11.64 -8.71
N PHE A 130 -6.66 -11.35 -8.34
CA PHE A 130 -6.15 -11.69 -7.00
C PHE A 130 -6.87 -10.87 -5.93
N ARG A 131 -7.04 -9.58 -6.16
CA ARG A 131 -7.76 -8.68 -5.26
C ARG A 131 -9.18 -9.17 -4.98
N ASP A 132 -9.92 -9.52 -6.03
CA ASP A 132 -11.31 -9.99 -5.93
C ASP A 132 -11.39 -11.31 -5.17
N ALA A 133 -10.45 -12.23 -5.42
CA ALA A 133 -10.37 -13.49 -4.70
C ALA A 133 -10.02 -13.29 -3.22
N ASP A 134 -9.10 -12.37 -2.92
CA ASP A 134 -8.69 -12.02 -1.56
C ASP A 134 -9.84 -11.37 -0.77
N ASP A 135 -10.56 -10.43 -1.38
CA ASP A 135 -11.74 -9.79 -0.79
C ASP A 135 -12.85 -10.83 -0.53
N THR A 136 -13.08 -11.73 -1.48
CA THR A 136 -14.04 -12.82 -1.30
C THR A 136 -13.68 -13.69 -0.10
N ALA A 137 -12.43 -14.13 -0.01
CA ALA A 137 -11.97 -14.94 1.12
C ALA A 137 -12.07 -14.20 2.46
N PHE A 138 -11.78 -12.90 2.48
CA PHE A 138 -11.92 -12.06 3.66
C PHE A 138 -13.39 -11.97 4.11
N ARG A 139 -14.32 -11.74 3.18
CA ARG A 139 -15.76 -11.62 3.46
C ARG A 139 -16.36 -12.92 3.95
N GLU A 140 -15.97 -14.06 3.37
CA GLU A 140 -16.44 -15.38 3.81
C GLU A 140 -15.88 -15.79 5.17
N GLY A 141 -14.70 -15.27 5.55
CA GLY A 141 -14.00 -15.63 6.78
C GLY A 141 -14.28 -14.73 7.99
N ASN A 142 -14.99 -13.61 7.82
CA ASN A 142 -15.14 -12.62 8.90
C ASN A 142 -16.55 -12.05 8.99
N TRP A 143 -17.05 -11.94 10.23
CA TRP A 143 -18.25 -11.14 10.51
C TRP A 143 -17.98 -9.66 10.21
N ASP A 144 -19.01 -8.95 9.76
CA ASP A 144 -18.98 -7.51 9.49
C ASP A 144 -17.92 -7.06 8.46
N ALA A 145 -17.35 -7.98 7.69
CA ALA A 145 -16.35 -7.68 6.66
C ALA A 145 -16.87 -6.71 5.57
N HIS A 146 -18.20 -6.54 5.44
CA HIS A 146 -18.82 -5.56 4.56
C HIS A 146 -18.48 -4.10 4.94
N MET A 147 -18.02 -3.85 6.15
CA MET A 147 -17.58 -2.55 6.61
C MET A 147 -16.17 -2.19 6.13
N VAL A 148 -15.44 -3.12 5.51
CA VAL A 148 -14.11 -2.89 4.98
C VAL A 148 -14.16 -2.86 3.45
N GLY A 149 -13.68 -1.76 2.89
CA GLY A 149 -13.54 -1.56 1.45
C GLY A 149 -12.06 -1.52 1.02
N TYR A 150 -11.87 -1.33 -0.30
CA TYR A 150 -10.53 -1.17 -0.87
C TYR A 150 -10.49 0.04 -1.80
N PHE A 151 -9.40 0.78 -1.71
CA PHE A 151 -9.07 1.89 -2.57
C PHE A 151 -7.76 1.59 -3.31
N THR A 152 -7.85 1.34 -4.62
CA THR A 152 -6.72 0.96 -5.48
C THR A 152 -6.61 1.90 -6.67
N PRO A 153 -6.24 3.18 -6.46
CA PRO A 153 -6.36 4.23 -7.48
C PRO A 153 -5.49 4.01 -8.71
N TYR A 154 -4.42 3.24 -8.58
CA TYR A 154 -3.43 3.04 -9.65
C TYR A 154 -3.45 1.65 -10.28
N LEU A 155 -4.44 0.81 -9.93
CA LEU A 155 -4.49 -0.57 -10.39
C LEU A 155 -4.40 -0.73 -11.92
N ALA A 156 -4.99 0.20 -12.68
CA ALA A 156 -4.97 0.21 -14.13
C ALA A 156 -3.98 1.23 -14.74
N ILE A 157 -3.14 1.85 -13.91
CA ILE A 157 -2.22 2.93 -14.30
C ILE A 157 -0.78 2.46 -14.12
N ASP A 158 0.10 2.84 -15.00
CA ASP A 158 1.54 2.55 -14.92
C ASP A 158 2.31 3.59 -14.09
N LYS A 159 3.61 3.36 -13.90
CA LYS A 159 4.49 4.29 -13.15
C LYS A 159 4.54 5.69 -13.76
N PHE A 160 4.38 5.82 -15.08
CA PHE A 160 4.38 7.12 -15.73
C PHE A 160 3.13 7.93 -15.32
N GLY A 161 1.97 7.30 -15.33
CA GLY A 161 0.73 7.92 -14.87
C GLY A 161 0.77 8.31 -13.38
N ILE A 162 1.39 7.48 -12.54
CA ILE A 162 1.60 7.80 -11.11
C ILE A 162 2.50 9.03 -10.94
N LEU A 163 3.59 9.12 -11.72
CA LEU A 163 4.49 10.28 -11.68
C LEU A 163 3.78 11.57 -12.13
N GLN A 164 2.97 11.50 -13.19
CA GLN A 164 2.18 12.66 -13.64
C GLN A 164 1.17 13.13 -12.60
N ASP A 165 0.55 12.19 -11.89
CA ASP A 165 -0.38 12.51 -10.82
C ASP A 165 0.35 13.10 -9.62
N GLY A 166 1.51 12.53 -9.26
CA GLY A 166 2.40 13.07 -8.23
C GLY A 166 2.87 14.50 -8.54
N GLU A 167 3.24 14.80 -9.79
CA GLU A 167 3.64 16.15 -10.23
C GLU A 167 2.50 17.16 -10.00
N LYS A 168 1.28 16.82 -10.37
CA LYS A 168 0.10 17.67 -10.10
C LYS A 168 -0.12 17.92 -8.61
N LEU A 169 0.06 16.87 -7.78
CA LEU A 169 -0.09 17.00 -6.34
C LEU A 169 1.01 17.89 -5.73
N VAL A 170 2.26 17.76 -6.19
CA VAL A 170 3.39 18.61 -5.79
C VAL A 170 3.09 20.07 -6.11
N ASP A 171 2.63 20.37 -7.33
CA ASP A 171 2.24 21.73 -7.74
C ASP A 171 1.09 22.29 -6.88
N GLN A 172 0.08 21.48 -6.60
CA GLN A 172 -1.06 21.88 -5.76
C GLN A 172 -0.65 22.12 -4.29
N LEU A 173 0.29 21.36 -3.80
CA LEU A 173 0.85 21.51 -2.44
C LEU A 173 1.85 22.69 -2.36
N GLY A 174 2.32 23.19 -3.51
CA GLY A 174 3.35 24.24 -3.56
C GLY A 174 4.69 23.77 -3.03
N LEU A 175 5.06 22.52 -3.36
CA LEU A 175 6.33 21.88 -3.00
C LEU A 175 7.41 22.14 -4.04
#